data_48b1b8cf298b8c775f511f0131c2d0c9
#
_entry.id   48b1b8cf298b8c775f511f0131c2d0c9
#
_cell.length_a   1.000
_cell.length_b   1.000
_cell.length_c   1.000
_cell.angle_alpha   90.00
_cell.angle_beta   90.00
_cell.angle_gamma   90.00
#
_symmetry.space_group_name_H-M   'P 1'
#
loop_
_entity.id
_entity.type
_entity.pdbx_description
1 polymer ?
#
loop_
_entity_poly.entity_id
_entity_poly.type
_entity_poly.pdbx_seq_one_letter_code
_entity_poly.pdbx_strand_id
1 'polypeptide(L)'
;FATAHGLSPRMRFDLLLQEFLRDALVDHKITIFGQDFWRPLVHVQDMTDACILAINGNTEQIAGQVYNVGDSAENYTKISLAKTIQKFLPSTEIEIIQSKNDPRNYKVSFEKIKNNLNFSAKKTVEDSLKEILAKVNSGNLDPKDSEFSNISKLTENVKTFENYNFDESL
;
A
#
# COMPACT_ATOMS: atom_id res chain seq x y z
N PHE A 1 11.75 -0.66 -2.56
CA PHE A 1 10.77 -0.53 -1.48
C PHE A 1 9.74 -1.66 -1.55
N ALA A 2 9.24 -2.11 -0.40
CA ALA A 2 8.01 -2.91 -0.32
C ALA A 2 6.78 -2.08 -0.72
N THR A 3 5.58 -2.68 -0.71
CA THR A 3 4.35 -1.94 -1.03
C THR A 3 4.06 -0.89 0.04
N ALA A 4 3.91 0.36 -0.37
CA ALA A 4 3.69 1.48 0.52
C ALA A 4 2.31 1.44 1.20
N HIS A 5 2.27 1.74 2.48
CA HIS A 5 1.05 1.98 3.24
C HIS A 5 1.21 3.15 4.22
N GLY A 6 0.14 3.53 4.89
CA GLY A 6 0.12 4.63 5.85
C GLY A 6 -0.61 5.87 5.34
N LEU A 7 -0.83 6.80 6.27
CA LEU A 7 -1.48 8.07 5.96
C LEU A 7 -0.54 8.99 5.17
N SER A 8 -1.04 9.57 4.09
CA SER A 8 -0.30 10.54 3.28
C SER A 8 -1.23 11.68 2.81
N PRO A 9 -0.69 12.85 2.42
CA PRO A 9 -1.51 13.95 1.90
C PRO A 9 -2.36 13.55 0.69
N ARG A 10 -1.84 12.66 -0.16
CA ARG A 10 -2.58 12.03 -1.23
C ARG A 10 -2.60 10.53 -1.00
N MET A 11 -3.71 10.03 -0.48
CA MET A 11 -3.93 8.60 -0.26
C MET A 11 -3.97 7.83 -1.59
N ARG A 12 -3.72 6.54 -1.49
CA ARG A 12 -3.78 5.60 -2.60
C ARG A 12 -4.66 4.41 -2.19
N PHE A 13 -6.01 4.61 -2.28
CA PHE A 13 -6.98 3.55 -1.99
C PHE A 13 -7.06 2.47 -3.09
N ASP A 14 -6.16 2.52 -4.05
CA ASP A 14 -5.91 1.49 -5.08
C ASP A 14 -4.66 0.63 -4.79
N LEU A 15 -4.06 0.73 -3.59
CA LEU A 15 -3.01 -0.16 -3.10
C LEU A 15 -3.56 -1.14 -2.08
N LEU A 16 -2.99 -2.34 -2.03
CA LEU A 16 -3.55 -3.53 -1.38
C LEU A 16 -4.14 -3.29 0.03
N LEU A 17 -3.37 -2.71 0.98
CA LEU A 17 -3.86 -2.48 2.34
C LEU A 17 -5.01 -1.47 2.34
N GLN A 18 -4.81 -0.36 1.65
CA GLN A 18 -5.77 0.74 1.60
C GLN A 18 -7.00 0.35 0.78
N GLU A 19 -6.85 -0.48 -0.27
CA GLU A 19 -7.96 -1.05 -1.03
C GLU A 19 -8.84 -1.93 -0.14
N PHE A 20 -8.24 -2.87 0.58
CA PHE A 20 -8.98 -3.73 1.51
C PHE A 20 -9.65 -2.92 2.63
N LEU A 21 -8.98 -1.88 3.13
CA LEU A 21 -9.55 -1.00 4.15
C LEU A 21 -10.73 -0.19 3.59
N ARG A 22 -10.62 0.34 2.37
CA ARG A 22 -11.72 1.03 1.68
C ARG A 22 -12.92 0.10 1.51
N ASP A 23 -12.70 -1.11 1.00
CA ASP A 23 -13.76 -2.08 0.75
C ASP A 23 -14.45 -2.49 2.07
N ALA A 24 -13.69 -2.65 3.15
CA ALA A 24 -14.23 -2.90 4.48
C ALA A 24 -15.08 -1.75 5.02
N LEU A 25 -14.67 -0.49 4.76
CA LEU A 25 -15.39 0.71 5.22
C LEU A 25 -16.63 1.00 4.40
N VAL A 26 -16.57 0.79 3.08
CA VAL A 26 -17.62 1.17 2.13
C VAL A 26 -18.64 0.06 1.93
N ASP A 27 -18.15 -1.16 1.70
CA ASP A 27 -18.96 -2.30 1.30
C ASP A 27 -19.15 -3.32 2.43
N HIS A 28 -18.50 -3.10 3.58
CA HIS A 28 -18.45 -4.05 4.71
C HIS A 28 -17.93 -5.44 4.31
N LYS A 29 -17.16 -5.52 3.22
CA LYS A 29 -16.71 -6.76 2.63
C LYS A 29 -15.34 -6.59 1.98
N ILE A 30 -14.47 -7.58 2.19
CA ILE A 30 -13.18 -7.68 1.50
C ILE A 30 -13.21 -8.92 0.62
N THR A 31 -13.05 -8.75 -0.69
CA THR A 31 -12.92 -9.86 -1.65
C THR A 31 -11.45 -10.15 -1.94
N ILE A 32 -11.01 -11.38 -1.66
CA ILE A 32 -9.61 -11.78 -1.77
C ILE A 32 -9.41 -12.77 -2.91
N PHE A 33 -8.61 -12.40 -3.90
CA PHE A 33 -8.13 -13.30 -4.95
C PHE A 33 -6.76 -13.88 -4.56
N GLY A 34 -6.68 -15.22 -4.34
CA GLY A 34 -5.44 -15.90 -3.95
C GLY A 34 -5.00 -15.52 -2.53
N GLN A 35 -5.71 -16.04 -1.55
CA GLN A 35 -5.58 -15.71 -0.13
C GLN A 35 -4.17 -15.90 0.45
N ASP A 36 -3.42 -16.88 -0.07
CA ASP A 36 -2.11 -17.29 0.46
C ASP A 36 -0.94 -16.54 -0.18
N PHE A 37 -1.22 -15.63 -1.13
CA PHE A 37 -0.17 -14.87 -1.80
C PHE A 37 0.41 -13.79 -0.89
N TRP A 38 1.73 -13.79 -0.84
CA TRP A 38 2.52 -12.90 0.01
C TRP A 38 2.73 -11.53 -0.63
N ARG A 39 2.73 -10.52 0.23
CA ARG A 39 3.07 -9.12 -0.10
C ARG A 39 3.90 -8.51 1.02
N PRO A 40 5.09 -8.01 0.74
CA PRO A 40 5.84 -7.19 1.66
C PRO A 40 5.23 -5.78 1.71
N LEU A 41 5.11 -5.23 2.91
CA LEU A 41 4.56 -3.91 3.17
C LEU A 41 5.57 -3.02 3.88
N VAL A 42 5.48 -1.70 3.70
CA VAL A 42 6.29 -0.70 4.37
C VAL A 42 5.53 0.61 4.55
N HIS A 43 5.61 1.19 5.74
CA HIS A 43 4.98 2.48 6.02
C HIS A 43 5.71 3.62 5.29
N VAL A 44 4.96 4.61 4.78
CA VAL A 44 5.53 5.76 4.04
C VAL A 44 6.53 6.56 4.87
N GLN A 45 6.34 6.64 6.21
CA GLN A 45 7.30 7.27 7.10
C GLN A 45 8.63 6.52 7.14
N ASP A 46 8.59 5.19 7.23
CA ASP A 46 9.81 4.37 7.22
C ASP A 46 10.52 4.41 5.86
N MET A 47 9.77 4.55 4.75
CA MET A 47 10.37 4.82 3.44
C MET A 47 11.13 6.15 3.45
N THR A 48 10.55 7.19 4.02
CA THR A 48 11.19 8.51 4.15
C THR A 48 12.42 8.44 5.04
N ASP A 49 12.33 7.77 6.19
CA ASP A 49 13.45 7.60 7.13
C ASP A 49 14.61 6.84 6.47
N ALA A 50 14.32 5.82 5.65
CA ALA A 50 15.35 5.11 4.87
C ALA A 50 16.02 6.01 3.81
N CYS A 51 15.26 6.86 3.12
CA CYS A 51 15.82 7.84 2.18
C CYS A 51 16.74 8.84 2.90
N ILE A 52 16.30 9.38 4.04
CA ILE A 52 17.11 10.31 4.85
C ILE A 52 18.38 9.62 5.35
N LEU A 53 18.27 8.36 5.81
CA LEU A 53 19.42 7.57 6.22
C LEU A 53 20.43 7.40 5.07
N ALA A 54 19.95 7.12 3.85
CA ALA A 54 20.82 6.97 2.70
C ALA A 54 21.49 8.30 2.28
N ILE A 55 20.78 9.44 2.37
CA ILE A 55 21.34 10.76 2.05
C ILE A 55 22.45 11.16 3.02
N ASN A 56 22.26 10.88 4.32
CA ASN A 56 23.18 11.26 5.38
C ASN A 56 24.22 10.18 5.72
N GLY A 57 24.13 9.01 5.10
CA GLY A 57 24.97 7.87 5.41
C GLY A 57 26.36 7.94 4.74
N ASN A 58 27.25 7.02 5.15
CA ASN A 58 28.57 6.91 4.55
C ASN A 58 28.47 6.46 3.10
N THR A 59 29.02 7.26 2.18
CA THR A 59 29.05 6.97 0.74
C THR A 59 29.67 5.61 0.42
N GLU A 60 30.70 5.17 1.14
CA GLU A 60 31.34 3.86 0.93
C GLU A 60 30.39 2.68 1.20
N GLN A 61 29.43 2.85 2.11
CA GLN A 61 28.45 1.82 2.44
C GLN A 61 27.23 1.84 1.50
N ILE A 62 26.98 2.96 0.83
CA ILE A 62 25.73 3.21 0.10
C ILE A 62 25.96 3.20 -1.40
N ALA A 63 27.04 3.81 -1.89
CA ALA A 63 27.29 3.96 -3.31
C ALA A 63 27.36 2.59 -4.03
N GLY A 64 26.61 2.45 -5.10
CA GLY A 64 26.52 1.21 -5.87
C GLY A 64 25.79 0.06 -5.18
N GLN A 65 25.21 0.28 -3.99
CA GLN A 65 24.48 -0.75 -3.26
C GLN A 65 22.99 -0.70 -3.56
N VAL A 66 22.37 -1.88 -3.52
CA VAL A 66 20.90 -2.03 -3.59
C VAL A 66 20.41 -2.52 -2.23
N TYR A 67 19.43 -1.81 -1.67
CA TYR A 67 18.78 -2.15 -0.42
C TYR A 67 17.27 -2.32 -0.60
N ASN A 68 16.75 -3.44 -0.08
CA ASN A 68 15.31 -3.57 0.15
C ASN A 68 14.96 -2.78 1.40
N VAL A 69 13.89 -1.97 1.34
CA VAL A 69 13.41 -1.15 2.46
C VAL A 69 12.06 -1.68 2.95
N GLY A 70 12.00 -2.01 4.23
CA GLY A 70 10.85 -2.57 4.93
C GLY A 70 11.29 -3.34 6.17
N ASP A 71 10.42 -4.20 6.67
CA ASP A 71 10.73 -5.15 7.75
C ASP A 71 10.32 -6.57 7.35
N SER A 72 11.16 -7.56 7.71
CA SER A 72 10.89 -8.97 7.42
C SER A 72 9.63 -9.50 8.13
N ALA A 73 9.21 -8.87 9.23
CA ALA A 73 7.96 -9.16 9.94
C ALA A 73 6.73 -8.62 9.21
N GLU A 74 6.88 -7.59 8.37
CA GLU A 74 5.79 -6.96 7.61
C GLU A 74 5.58 -7.61 6.22
N ASN A 75 5.91 -8.90 6.10
CA ASN A 75 5.46 -9.75 5.00
C ASN A 75 4.11 -10.40 5.36
N TYR A 76 3.06 -10.03 4.69
CA TYR A 76 1.70 -10.53 4.93
C TYR A 76 1.22 -11.45 3.79
N THR A 77 0.44 -12.47 4.13
CA THR A 77 -0.49 -13.05 3.15
C THR A 77 -1.71 -12.16 3.00
N LYS A 78 -2.39 -12.19 1.86
CA LYS A 78 -3.61 -11.40 1.67
C LYS A 78 -4.66 -11.70 2.74
N ILE A 79 -4.81 -12.99 3.11
CA ILE A 79 -5.77 -13.37 4.16
C ILE A 79 -5.34 -12.85 5.55
N SER A 80 -4.04 -12.88 5.89
CA SER A 80 -3.58 -12.35 7.18
C SER A 80 -3.80 -10.84 7.25
N LEU A 81 -3.62 -10.12 6.15
CA LEU A 81 -3.88 -8.69 6.06
C LEU A 81 -5.36 -8.36 6.27
N ALA A 82 -6.26 -9.08 5.57
CA ALA A 82 -7.70 -8.90 5.74
C ALA A 82 -8.17 -9.20 7.17
N LYS A 83 -7.62 -10.25 7.79
CA LYS A 83 -7.90 -10.56 9.21
C LYS A 83 -7.38 -9.47 10.16
N THR A 84 -6.26 -8.82 9.83
CA THR A 84 -5.78 -7.68 10.61
C THR A 84 -6.76 -6.51 10.50
N ILE A 85 -7.28 -6.19 9.31
CA ILE A 85 -8.32 -5.17 9.13
C ILE A 85 -9.60 -5.54 9.89
N GLN A 86 -10.03 -6.80 9.84
CA GLN A 86 -11.23 -7.27 10.52
C GLN A 86 -11.18 -7.09 12.05
N LYS A 87 -9.97 -7.10 12.67
CA LYS A 87 -9.84 -6.77 14.11
C LYS A 87 -10.28 -5.33 14.43
N PHE A 88 -10.09 -4.40 13.50
CA PHE A 88 -10.49 -2.99 13.63
C PHE A 88 -11.93 -2.75 13.18
N LEU A 89 -12.41 -3.55 12.24
CA LEU A 89 -13.75 -3.48 11.64
C LEU A 89 -14.42 -4.85 11.71
N PRO A 90 -14.92 -5.27 12.89
CA PRO A 90 -15.40 -6.64 13.12
C PRO A 90 -16.59 -7.08 12.26
N SER A 91 -17.39 -6.12 11.76
CA SER A 91 -18.52 -6.39 10.87
C SER A 91 -18.13 -6.70 9.42
N THR A 92 -16.85 -6.64 9.08
CA THR A 92 -16.37 -6.89 7.71
C THR A 92 -16.46 -8.37 7.36
N GLU A 93 -17.15 -8.69 6.28
CA GLU A 93 -17.14 -10.01 5.66
C GLU A 93 -15.84 -10.23 4.86
N ILE A 94 -15.28 -11.43 4.92
CA ILE A 94 -14.12 -11.82 4.08
C ILE A 94 -14.58 -12.90 3.10
N GLU A 95 -14.60 -12.55 1.81
CA GLU A 95 -14.88 -13.48 0.72
C GLU A 95 -13.57 -13.92 0.04
N ILE A 96 -13.42 -15.24 -0.13
CA ILE A 96 -12.23 -15.82 -0.74
C ILE A 96 -12.58 -16.37 -2.12
N ILE A 97 -11.93 -15.83 -3.15
CA ILE A 97 -12.04 -16.34 -4.52
C ILE A 97 -10.73 -17.04 -4.86
N GLN A 98 -10.84 -18.32 -5.26
CA GLN A 98 -9.68 -19.10 -5.66
C GLN A 98 -9.03 -18.48 -6.91
N SER A 99 -7.74 -18.17 -6.82
CA SER A 99 -6.92 -17.72 -7.94
C SER A 99 -5.67 -18.57 -8.01
N LYS A 100 -5.40 -19.14 -9.19
CA LYS A 100 -4.29 -20.10 -9.35
C LYS A 100 -2.94 -19.43 -9.64
N ASN A 101 -2.93 -18.22 -10.20
CA ASN A 101 -1.69 -17.58 -10.65
C ASN A 101 -1.70 -16.08 -10.33
N ASP A 102 -0.83 -15.66 -9.41
CA ASP A 102 -0.44 -14.25 -9.26
C ASP A 102 1.09 -14.17 -9.31
N PRO A 103 1.67 -13.60 -10.39
CA PRO A 103 3.13 -13.50 -10.54
C PRO A 103 3.80 -12.67 -9.43
N ARG A 104 3.01 -11.95 -8.64
CA ARG A 104 3.49 -11.10 -7.54
C ARG A 104 3.49 -11.81 -6.18
N ASN A 105 3.43 -13.14 -6.14
CA ASN A 105 3.53 -13.90 -4.89
C ASN A 105 4.98 -14.04 -4.46
N TYR A 106 5.43 -13.18 -3.54
CA TYR A 106 6.81 -13.15 -3.04
C TYR A 106 6.93 -12.56 -1.64
N LYS A 107 7.95 -13.03 -0.92
CA LYS A 107 8.46 -12.43 0.32
C LYS A 107 9.77 -11.71 0.04
N VAL A 108 10.08 -10.70 0.85
CA VAL A 108 11.34 -9.96 0.78
C VAL A 108 12.06 -10.05 2.12
N SER A 109 13.38 -10.26 2.06
CA SER A 109 14.27 -10.10 3.20
C SER A 109 14.78 -8.65 3.26
N PHE A 110 14.76 -8.08 4.45
CA PHE A 110 15.25 -6.73 4.72
C PHE A 110 16.52 -6.73 5.60
N GLU A 111 17.12 -7.90 5.80
CA GLU A 111 18.28 -8.05 6.68
C GLU A 111 19.51 -7.25 6.21
N LYS A 112 19.68 -7.05 4.89
CA LYS A 112 20.81 -6.28 4.38
C LYS A 112 20.79 -4.83 4.87
N ILE A 113 19.65 -4.14 4.77
CA ILE A 113 19.57 -2.74 5.22
C ILE A 113 19.70 -2.64 6.74
N LYS A 114 19.11 -3.60 7.46
CA LYS A 114 19.19 -3.69 8.91
C LYS A 114 20.64 -3.86 9.39
N ASN A 115 21.36 -4.82 8.81
CA ASN A 115 22.71 -5.16 9.24
C ASN A 115 23.75 -4.13 8.79
N ASN A 116 23.62 -3.57 7.60
CA ASN A 116 24.61 -2.66 7.03
C ASN A 116 24.39 -1.20 7.42
N LEU A 117 23.14 -0.77 7.53
CA LEU A 117 22.79 0.63 7.80
C LEU A 117 22.10 0.82 9.16
N ASN A 118 21.96 -0.24 9.95
CA ASN A 118 21.22 -0.22 11.22
C ASN A 118 19.80 0.36 11.09
N PHE A 119 19.18 0.16 9.92
CA PHE A 119 17.81 0.58 9.66
C PHE A 119 16.84 -0.40 10.29
N SER A 120 15.81 0.13 10.95
CA SER A 120 14.67 -0.65 11.45
C SER A 120 13.39 0.13 11.17
N ALA A 121 12.43 -0.50 10.51
CA ALA A 121 11.10 0.07 10.36
C ALA A 121 10.44 0.20 11.75
N LYS A 122 9.70 1.29 11.97
CA LYS A 122 9.10 1.66 13.26
C LYS A 122 7.58 1.56 13.24
N LYS A 123 6.99 1.56 12.05
CA LYS A 123 5.55 1.58 11.85
C LYS A 123 5.06 0.26 11.26
N THR A 124 3.98 -0.24 11.81
CA THR A 124 3.32 -1.47 11.39
C THR A 124 2.08 -1.20 10.54
N VAL A 125 1.53 -2.24 9.92
CA VAL A 125 0.20 -2.20 9.30
C VAL A 125 -0.88 -1.73 10.29
N GLU A 126 -0.84 -2.19 11.55
CA GLU A 126 -1.81 -1.80 12.58
C GLU A 126 -1.72 -0.30 12.91
N ASP A 127 -0.53 0.31 12.88
CA ASP A 127 -0.36 1.76 13.05
C ASP A 127 -1.01 2.53 11.90
N SER A 128 -0.82 2.08 10.66
CA SER A 128 -1.50 2.68 9.51
C SER A 128 -3.01 2.60 9.59
N LEU A 129 -3.54 1.46 10.01
CA LEU A 129 -5.00 1.30 10.18
C LEU A 129 -5.53 2.30 11.21
N LYS A 130 -4.86 2.48 12.35
CA LYS A 130 -5.24 3.47 13.37
C LYS A 130 -5.21 4.90 12.81
N GLU A 131 -4.13 5.27 12.11
CA GLU A 131 -3.96 6.60 11.52
C GLU A 131 -5.03 6.93 10.49
N ILE A 132 -5.29 6.00 9.55
CA ILE A 132 -6.27 6.19 8.47
C ILE A 132 -7.68 6.22 9.04
N LEU A 133 -8.04 5.27 9.92
CA LEU A 133 -9.36 5.22 10.56
C LEU A 133 -9.66 6.47 11.38
N ALA A 134 -8.68 7.02 12.09
CA ALA A 134 -8.85 8.27 12.82
C ALA A 134 -9.20 9.44 11.89
N LYS A 135 -8.60 9.51 10.69
CA LYS A 135 -8.90 10.53 9.69
C LYS A 135 -10.27 10.33 9.04
N VAL A 136 -10.63 9.08 8.72
CA VAL A 136 -11.97 8.77 8.17
C VAL A 136 -13.05 9.11 9.19
N ASN A 137 -12.89 8.67 10.44
CA ASN A 137 -13.88 8.91 11.51
C ASN A 137 -14.05 10.40 11.86
N SER A 138 -13.03 11.22 11.66
CA SER A 138 -13.11 12.67 11.83
C SER A 138 -13.69 13.42 10.63
N GLY A 139 -14.05 12.71 9.55
CA GLY A 139 -14.56 13.31 8.31
C GLY A 139 -13.50 14.04 7.47
N ASN A 140 -12.21 13.89 7.80
CA ASN A 140 -11.11 14.54 7.09
C ASN A 140 -10.51 13.70 5.96
N LEU A 141 -11.06 12.53 5.72
CA LEU A 141 -10.66 11.61 4.65
C LEU A 141 -11.87 10.79 4.21
N ASP A 142 -12.27 10.93 2.95
CA ASP A 142 -13.33 10.12 2.35
C ASP A 142 -12.71 8.97 1.54
N PRO A 143 -12.88 7.70 1.95
CA PRO A 143 -12.34 6.56 1.20
C PRO A 143 -13.00 6.37 -0.18
N LYS A 144 -14.12 7.04 -0.48
CA LYS A 144 -14.82 7.01 -1.78
C LYS A 144 -14.31 8.05 -2.77
N ASP A 145 -13.48 9.00 -2.33
CA ASP A 145 -12.99 10.07 -3.19
C ASP A 145 -12.10 9.50 -4.31
N SER A 146 -12.51 9.71 -5.56
CA SER A 146 -11.80 9.25 -6.77
C SER A 146 -10.38 9.83 -6.90
N GLU A 147 -10.14 10.99 -6.27
CA GLU A 147 -8.81 11.62 -6.22
C GLU A 147 -7.73 10.71 -5.61
N PHE A 148 -8.13 9.76 -4.76
CA PHE A 148 -7.25 8.80 -4.11
C PHE A 148 -7.09 7.47 -4.86
N SER A 149 -7.54 7.39 -6.12
CA SER A 149 -7.34 6.25 -7.01
C SER A 149 -6.68 6.68 -8.32
N ASN A 150 -5.49 6.16 -8.61
CA ASN A 150 -4.86 6.40 -9.91
C ASN A 150 -5.62 5.74 -11.05
N ILE A 151 -6.27 4.60 -10.79
CA ILE A 151 -7.08 3.89 -11.79
C ILE A 151 -8.27 4.74 -12.20
N SER A 152 -9.00 5.28 -11.24
CA SER A 152 -10.15 6.17 -11.50
C SER A 152 -9.73 7.41 -12.29
N LYS A 153 -8.64 8.07 -11.89
CA LYS A 153 -8.12 9.24 -12.62
C LYS A 153 -7.68 8.95 -14.04
N LEU A 154 -7.03 7.82 -14.27
CA LEU A 154 -6.64 7.42 -15.63
C LEU A 154 -7.87 7.18 -16.49
N THR A 155 -8.91 6.52 -15.96
CA THR A 155 -10.16 6.26 -16.69
C THR A 155 -10.90 7.55 -17.01
N GLU A 156 -10.95 8.51 -16.10
CA GLU A 156 -11.54 9.85 -16.32
C GLU A 156 -10.78 10.60 -17.43
N ASN A 157 -9.45 10.59 -17.39
CA ASN A 157 -8.63 11.25 -18.39
C ASN A 157 -8.80 10.62 -19.79
N VAL A 158 -8.83 9.28 -19.88
CA VAL A 158 -9.07 8.59 -21.17
C VAL A 158 -10.41 8.99 -21.77
N LYS A 159 -11.49 9.00 -20.97
CA LYS A 159 -12.81 9.47 -21.43
C LYS A 159 -12.79 10.93 -21.90
N THR A 160 -11.99 11.77 -21.24
CA THR A 160 -11.81 13.17 -21.66
C THR A 160 -11.08 13.26 -23.01
N PHE A 161 -10.05 12.45 -23.22
CA PHE A 161 -9.34 12.40 -24.52
C PHE A 161 -10.19 11.83 -25.65
N GLU A 162 -11.02 10.82 -25.40
CA GLU A 162 -11.97 10.28 -26.39
C GLU A 162 -13.04 11.30 -26.83
N ASN A 163 -13.37 12.25 -25.98
CA ASN A 163 -14.30 13.35 -26.28
C ASN A 163 -13.65 14.54 -26.98
N TYR A 164 -12.30 14.59 -27.11
CA TYR A 164 -11.61 15.50 -27.98
C TYR A 164 -11.71 14.96 -29.42
N ASN A 165 -12.74 15.38 -30.15
CA ASN A 165 -12.77 15.22 -31.60
C ASN A 165 -11.57 15.96 -32.19
N PHE A 166 -10.58 15.24 -32.66
CA PHE A 166 -9.61 15.81 -33.59
C PHE A 166 -10.41 16.30 -34.79
N ASP A 167 -10.50 17.62 -34.93
CA ASP A 167 -11.03 18.24 -36.12
C ASP A 167 -10.07 17.90 -37.29
N GLU A 168 -10.45 16.94 -38.15
CA GLU A 168 -9.67 16.50 -39.30
C GLU A 168 -9.60 17.58 -40.41
N SER A 169 -9.85 18.85 -40.07
CA SER A 169 -9.78 19.98 -41.01
C SER A 169 -8.50 20.79 -40.82
N LEU A 170 -7.32 20.19 -41.08
CA LEU A 170 -6.06 20.90 -41.35
C LEU A 170 -5.33 20.23 -42.49
#